data_47b337e2cc6ced6434d7b589feece207
#
_entry.id   47b337e2cc6ced6434d7b589feece207
#
_cell.length_a   1.000
_cell.length_b   1.000
_cell.length_c   1.000
_cell.angle_alpha   90.00
_cell.angle_beta   90.00
_cell.angle_gamma   90.00
#
_symmetry.space_group_name_H-M   'P 1'
#
loop_
_entity.id
_entity.type
_entity.pdbx_description
1 polymer ?
#
loop_
_entity_poly.entity_id
_entity_poly.type
_entity_poly.pdbx_seq_one_letter_code
_entity_poly.pdbx_strand_id
1 'polypeptide(L)'
;CANKGEGLQRWLQEQAILAALTLPRLEGESEEDWLSRVVSDSKETAKSAAERGTQIHGVIEAFYEGVYIPELPTYVRAVETAINEHFGSQLWVSEKSFARGGYGGKCDLIAKNCVIDFKTTEKDLDKLDYYFDHQMQLAAYRQGFEMPTARCAIVYVNALQNKAKLVEIPEDDLRIGWDCFTHLLAFYRAKNKL
;
A
#
# COMPACT_ATOMS: atom_id res chain seq x y z
N CYS A 1 -0.16 11.25 -11.41
CA CYS A 1 -1.04 10.72 -10.33
C CYS A 1 -2.48 11.10 -10.63
N ALA A 2 -3.20 10.33 -11.43
CA ALA A 2 -4.54 10.69 -11.82
C ALA A 2 -5.62 10.30 -10.79
N ASN A 3 -5.32 9.45 -9.82
CA ASN A 3 -6.27 9.15 -8.74
C ASN A 3 -5.52 8.71 -7.49
N LYS A 4 -5.64 9.49 -6.42
CA LYS A 4 -5.50 8.91 -5.08
C LYS A 4 -6.71 7.97 -4.95
N GLY A 5 -6.48 6.69 -4.63
CA GLY A 5 -7.57 5.73 -4.48
C GLY A 5 -8.67 6.27 -3.57
N GLU A 6 -9.92 5.90 -3.82
CA GLU A 6 -11.08 6.41 -3.08
C GLU A 6 -10.92 6.22 -1.56
N GLY A 7 -10.31 5.10 -1.16
CA GLY A 7 -10.00 4.82 0.24
C GLY A 7 -9.05 5.83 0.88
N LEU A 8 -8.00 6.24 0.16
CA LEU A 8 -7.05 7.24 0.65
C LEU A 8 -7.69 8.63 0.71
N GLN A 9 -8.50 9.00 -0.29
CA GLN A 9 -9.21 10.29 -0.28
C GLN A 9 -10.17 10.38 0.90
N ARG A 10 -10.96 9.34 1.11
CA ARG A 10 -11.87 9.26 2.25
C ARG A 10 -11.13 9.35 3.57
N TRP A 11 -10.04 8.62 3.74
CA TRP A 11 -9.23 8.66 4.95
C TRP A 11 -8.63 10.05 5.20
N LEU A 12 -8.13 10.75 4.17
CA LEU A 12 -7.63 12.13 4.29
C LEU A 12 -8.73 13.11 4.71
N GLN A 13 -9.95 12.94 4.21
CA GLN A 13 -11.11 13.73 4.63
C GLN A 13 -11.47 13.45 6.09
N GLU A 14 -11.47 12.17 6.50
CA GLU A 14 -11.70 11.77 7.89
C GLU A 14 -10.66 12.39 8.83
N GLN A 15 -9.37 12.43 8.44
CA GLN A 15 -8.32 13.10 9.24
C GLN A 15 -8.57 14.61 9.37
N ALA A 16 -9.01 15.28 8.30
CA ALA A 16 -9.33 16.70 8.35
C ALA A 16 -10.53 17.00 9.27
N ILE A 17 -11.56 16.16 9.23
CA ILE A 17 -12.73 16.27 10.12
C ILE A 17 -12.32 16.03 11.57
N LEU A 18 -11.52 15.01 11.85
CA LEU A 18 -11.02 14.72 13.21
C LEU A 18 -10.18 15.88 13.75
N ALA A 19 -9.29 16.44 12.93
CA ALA A 19 -8.51 17.62 13.30
C ALA A 19 -9.43 18.81 13.64
N ALA A 20 -10.47 19.06 12.85
CA ALA A 20 -11.43 20.12 13.11
C ALA A 20 -12.21 19.93 14.44
N LEU A 21 -12.51 18.67 14.80
CA LEU A 21 -13.22 18.33 16.03
C LEU A 21 -12.30 18.41 17.27
N THR A 22 -11.01 18.21 17.11
CA THR A 22 -10.04 18.18 18.24
C THR A 22 -9.27 19.48 18.41
N LEU A 23 -9.25 20.36 17.41
CA LEU A 23 -8.60 21.66 17.43
C LEU A 23 -9.64 22.79 17.49
N PRO A 24 -10.14 23.17 18.66
CA PRO A 24 -11.09 24.26 18.76
C PRO A 24 -10.46 25.58 18.29
N ARG A 25 -11.29 26.47 17.78
CA ARG A 25 -10.89 27.81 17.38
C ARG A 25 -10.40 28.57 18.62
N LEU A 26 -9.24 29.22 18.50
CA LEU A 26 -8.65 30.02 19.59
C LEU A 26 -9.35 31.37 19.70
N GLU A 27 -9.28 31.97 20.88
CA GLU A 27 -9.82 33.32 21.08
C GLU A 27 -9.07 34.35 20.20
N GLY A 28 -9.84 35.08 19.41
CA GLY A 28 -9.29 36.06 18.44
C GLY A 28 -8.74 35.47 17.14
N GLU A 29 -8.71 34.16 16.97
CA GLU A 29 -8.26 33.51 15.74
C GLU A 29 -9.27 33.74 14.60
N SER A 30 -8.79 34.10 13.40
CA SER A 30 -9.66 34.18 12.22
C SER A 30 -10.11 32.80 11.79
N GLU A 31 -11.20 32.70 11.02
CA GLU A 31 -11.64 31.42 10.45
C GLU A 31 -10.61 30.84 9.48
N GLU A 32 -9.95 31.69 8.71
CA GLU A 32 -8.91 31.29 7.77
C GLU A 32 -7.68 30.73 8.45
N ASP A 33 -7.23 31.34 9.55
CA ASP A 33 -6.10 30.85 10.35
C ASP A 33 -6.44 29.51 11.00
N TRP A 34 -7.65 29.38 11.58
CA TRP A 34 -8.11 28.12 12.13
C TRP A 34 -8.18 27.02 11.08
N LEU A 35 -8.75 27.26 9.90
CA LEU A 35 -8.79 26.29 8.81
C LEU A 35 -7.39 25.89 8.36
N SER A 36 -6.47 26.84 8.25
CA SER A 36 -5.07 26.57 7.91
C SER A 36 -4.40 25.65 8.94
N ARG A 37 -4.64 25.88 10.22
CA ARG A 37 -4.12 25.06 11.33
C ARG A 37 -4.71 23.64 11.30
N VAL A 38 -6.02 23.49 11.09
CA VAL A 38 -6.70 22.19 10.95
C VAL A 38 -6.15 21.40 9.75
N VAL A 39 -5.98 22.05 8.61
CA VAL A 39 -5.42 21.40 7.40
C VAL A 39 -3.95 21.01 7.62
N SER A 40 -3.18 21.83 8.31
CA SER A 40 -1.78 21.51 8.63
C SER A 40 -1.67 20.29 9.53
N ASP A 41 -2.47 20.21 10.58
CA ASP A 41 -2.50 19.08 11.52
C ASP A 41 -2.91 17.76 10.82
N SER A 42 -3.92 17.82 9.97
CA SER A 42 -4.35 16.65 9.19
C SER A 42 -3.27 16.14 8.23
N LYS A 43 -2.46 17.04 7.65
CA LYS A 43 -1.32 16.69 6.79
C LYS A 43 -0.17 16.07 7.59
N GLU A 44 0.10 16.58 8.79
CA GLU A 44 1.11 16.03 9.71
C GLU A 44 0.74 14.59 10.11
N THR A 45 -0.52 14.36 10.47
CA THR A 45 -1.05 13.02 10.77
C THR A 45 -0.88 12.09 9.57
N ALA A 46 -1.19 12.55 8.36
CA ALA A 46 -1.02 11.75 7.14
C ALA A 46 0.47 11.43 6.87
N LYS A 47 1.36 12.38 7.09
CA LYS A 47 2.81 12.20 6.94
C LYS A 47 3.34 11.18 7.95
N SER A 48 2.99 11.32 9.23
CA SER A 48 3.39 10.38 10.27
C SER A 48 2.90 8.95 10.01
N ALA A 49 1.68 8.78 9.50
CA ALA A 49 1.16 7.47 9.09
C ALA A 49 1.96 6.87 7.92
N ALA A 50 2.34 7.68 6.92
CA ALA A 50 3.17 7.23 5.81
C ALA A 50 4.58 6.83 6.26
N GLU A 51 5.19 7.60 7.17
CA GLU A 51 6.50 7.30 7.76
C GLU A 51 6.47 5.98 8.54
N ARG A 52 5.45 5.77 9.38
CA ARG A 52 5.25 4.48 10.07
C ARG A 52 5.09 3.32 9.07
N GLY A 53 4.33 3.52 8.01
CA GLY A 53 4.19 2.54 6.94
C GLY A 53 5.55 2.16 6.34
N THR A 54 6.35 3.15 5.98
CA THR A 54 7.70 2.95 5.43
C THR A 54 8.61 2.19 6.41
N GLN A 55 8.56 2.52 7.70
CA GLN A 55 9.35 1.79 8.72
C GLN A 55 8.93 0.32 8.83
N ILE A 56 7.62 0.03 8.85
CA ILE A 56 7.10 -1.33 8.90
C ILE A 56 7.54 -2.13 7.68
N HIS A 57 7.42 -1.56 6.47
CA HIS A 57 7.90 -2.18 5.23
C HIS A 57 9.40 -2.47 5.28
N GLY A 58 10.22 -1.51 5.73
CA GLY A 58 11.67 -1.68 5.84
C GLY A 58 12.09 -2.81 6.78
N VAL A 59 11.36 -3.04 7.88
CA VAL A 59 11.62 -4.17 8.79
C VAL A 59 11.24 -5.51 8.14
N ILE A 60 10.13 -5.57 7.41
CA ILE A 60 9.70 -6.77 6.68
C ILE A 60 10.69 -7.07 5.56
N GLU A 61 11.13 -6.06 4.79
CA GLU A 61 12.16 -6.16 3.76
C GLU A 61 13.44 -6.76 4.33
N ALA A 62 13.99 -6.18 5.40
CA ALA A 62 15.20 -6.66 6.06
C ALA A 62 15.09 -8.13 6.51
N PHE A 63 13.91 -8.55 6.98
CA PHE A 63 13.65 -9.95 7.34
C PHE A 63 13.76 -10.88 6.12
N TYR A 64 13.14 -10.51 4.98
CA TYR A 64 13.20 -11.33 3.76
C TYR A 64 14.56 -11.28 3.06
N GLU A 65 15.37 -10.26 3.30
CA GLU A 65 16.77 -10.17 2.87
C GLU A 65 17.73 -11.00 3.75
N GLY A 66 17.22 -11.58 4.85
CA GLY A 66 18.02 -12.36 5.79
C GLY A 66 18.91 -11.50 6.70
N VAL A 67 18.60 -10.22 6.82
CA VAL A 67 19.30 -9.32 7.76
C VAL A 67 18.95 -9.73 9.19
N TYR A 68 19.97 -9.84 10.04
CA TYR A 68 19.77 -10.16 11.45
C TYR A 68 19.09 -8.98 12.17
N ILE A 69 17.91 -9.24 12.73
CA ILE A 69 17.12 -8.27 13.50
C ILE A 69 17.11 -8.76 14.96
N PRO A 70 17.81 -8.10 15.89
CA PRO A 70 17.97 -8.59 17.28
C PRO A 70 16.64 -8.86 17.99
N GLU A 71 15.67 -7.98 17.81
CA GLU A 71 14.32 -8.10 18.38
C GLU A 71 13.31 -8.05 17.24
N LEU A 72 13.12 -9.20 16.56
CA LEU A 72 12.19 -9.29 15.45
C LEU A 72 10.75 -9.01 15.91
N PRO A 73 10.10 -7.96 15.40
CA PRO A 73 8.74 -7.62 15.81
C PRO A 73 7.75 -8.74 15.50
N THR A 74 6.80 -8.96 16.39
CA THR A 74 5.82 -10.06 16.28
C THR A 74 4.97 -9.96 15.02
N TYR A 75 4.68 -8.75 14.53
CA TYR A 75 3.93 -8.57 13.28
C TYR A 75 4.68 -9.13 12.05
N VAL A 76 6.01 -9.17 12.05
CA VAL A 76 6.80 -9.78 10.95
C VAL A 76 6.56 -11.28 10.90
N ARG A 77 6.49 -11.95 12.07
CA ARG A 77 6.13 -13.37 12.15
C ARG A 77 4.70 -13.62 11.68
N ALA A 78 3.77 -12.72 11.99
CA ALA A 78 2.40 -12.82 11.49
C ALA A 78 2.35 -12.72 9.95
N VAL A 79 3.15 -11.81 9.35
CA VAL A 79 3.30 -11.70 7.89
C VAL A 79 3.87 -12.98 7.30
N GLU A 80 4.99 -13.48 7.84
CA GLU A 80 5.62 -14.73 7.40
C GLU A 80 4.64 -15.90 7.44
N THR A 81 3.90 -16.04 8.55
CA THR A 81 2.90 -17.09 8.72
C THR A 81 1.80 -17.00 7.67
N ALA A 82 1.19 -15.82 7.50
CA ALA A 82 0.11 -15.60 6.53
C ALA A 82 0.56 -15.92 5.08
N ILE A 83 1.79 -15.55 4.72
CA ILE A 83 2.35 -15.84 3.40
C ILE A 83 2.63 -17.34 3.22
N ASN A 84 3.26 -17.98 4.21
CA ASN A 84 3.63 -19.39 4.12
C ASN A 84 2.41 -20.32 4.15
N GLU A 85 1.37 -20.01 4.93
CA GLU A 85 0.12 -20.76 4.94
C GLU A 85 -0.59 -20.74 3.60
N HIS A 86 -0.49 -19.61 2.85
CA HIS A 86 -1.20 -19.42 1.59
C HIS A 86 -0.41 -19.86 0.35
N PHE A 87 0.88 -19.52 0.29
CA PHE A 87 1.75 -19.77 -0.86
C PHE A 87 2.78 -20.89 -0.65
N GLY A 88 2.92 -21.38 0.57
CA GLY A 88 3.98 -22.31 0.95
C GLY A 88 5.35 -21.59 1.06
N SER A 89 6.37 -22.38 1.44
CA SER A 89 7.74 -21.87 1.51
C SER A 89 8.31 -21.66 0.11
N GLN A 90 8.80 -20.45 -0.16
CA GLN A 90 9.38 -20.05 -1.44
C GLN A 90 10.67 -19.24 -1.23
N LEU A 91 11.45 -19.07 -2.28
CA LEU A 91 12.56 -18.13 -2.30
C LEU A 91 12.00 -16.74 -2.68
N TRP A 92 11.81 -15.93 -1.66
CA TRP A 92 11.31 -14.57 -1.82
C TRP A 92 12.44 -13.58 -2.10
N VAL A 93 12.16 -12.60 -2.94
CA VAL A 93 13.03 -11.43 -3.21
C VAL A 93 12.23 -10.19 -2.86
N SER A 94 12.76 -9.37 -1.95
CA SER A 94 12.15 -8.11 -1.53
C SER A 94 12.54 -6.95 -2.45
N GLU A 95 11.72 -5.90 -2.46
CA GLU A 95 12.00 -4.59 -3.06
C GLU A 95 12.48 -4.63 -4.52
N LYS A 96 12.05 -5.62 -5.29
CA LYS A 96 12.45 -5.77 -6.68
C LYS A 96 11.81 -4.71 -7.57
N SER A 97 12.65 -4.03 -8.35
CA SER A 97 12.23 -2.98 -9.27
C SER A 97 12.22 -3.45 -10.73
N PHE A 98 11.40 -2.81 -11.55
CA PHE A 98 11.41 -2.93 -13.00
C PHE A 98 11.16 -1.57 -13.66
N ALA A 99 11.62 -1.44 -14.91
CA ALA A 99 11.25 -0.34 -15.80
C ALA A 99 11.05 -0.91 -17.21
N ARG A 100 9.82 -0.94 -17.69
CA ARG A 100 9.47 -1.58 -18.96
C ARG A 100 8.17 -1.02 -19.52
N GLY A 101 8.04 -1.03 -20.85
CA GLY A 101 6.80 -0.62 -21.51
C GLY A 101 6.37 0.82 -21.21
N GLY A 102 7.32 1.69 -20.83
CA GLY A 102 7.07 3.09 -20.52
C GLY A 102 6.42 3.32 -19.15
N TYR A 103 6.52 2.37 -18.23
CA TYR A 103 6.21 2.51 -16.82
C TYR A 103 7.21 1.73 -15.98
N GLY A 104 7.23 1.97 -14.69
CA GLY A 104 8.09 1.27 -13.75
C GLY A 104 7.40 1.10 -12.41
N GLY A 105 7.93 0.21 -11.62
CA GLY A 105 7.44 -0.07 -10.29
C GLY A 105 8.47 -0.80 -9.44
N LYS A 106 8.22 -0.82 -8.14
CA LYS A 106 8.97 -1.58 -7.15
C LYS A 106 7.96 -2.39 -6.35
N CYS A 107 8.15 -3.70 -6.33
CA CYS A 107 7.28 -4.65 -5.65
C CYS A 107 7.88 -5.00 -4.30
N ASP A 108 7.07 -5.05 -3.26
CA ASP A 108 7.54 -5.32 -1.90
C ASP A 108 8.11 -6.74 -1.77
N LEU A 109 7.42 -7.74 -2.35
CA LEU A 109 7.88 -9.13 -2.28
C LEU A 109 7.48 -9.92 -3.54
N ILE A 110 8.42 -10.65 -4.12
CA ILE A 110 8.21 -11.45 -5.32
C ILE A 110 8.86 -12.83 -5.20
N ALA A 111 8.20 -13.84 -5.72
CA ALA A 111 8.74 -15.18 -5.91
C ALA A 111 8.46 -15.67 -7.33
N LYS A 112 8.85 -16.90 -7.68
CA LYS A 112 8.73 -17.44 -9.04
C LYS A 112 7.33 -17.26 -9.67
N ASN A 113 6.27 -17.42 -8.89
CA ASN A 113 4.88 -17.37 -9.38
C ASN A 113 3.98 -16.48 -8.50
N CYS A 114 4.57 -15.59 -7.71
CA CYS A 114 3.81 -14.77 -6.75
C CYS A 114 4.35 -13.35 -6.74
N VAL A 115 3.42 -12.39 -6.63
CA VAL A 115 3.69 -10.95 -6.44
C VAL A 115 2.85 -10.47 -5.27
N ILE A 116 3.51 -9.89 -4.26
CA ILE A 116 2.87 -9.43 -3.03
C ILE A 116 3.20 -7.96 -2.80
N ASP A 117 2.20 -7.23 -2.34
CA ASP A 117 2.36 -5.85 -1.90
C ASP A 117 1.83 -5.73 -0.46
N PHE A 118 2.58 -5.05 0.41
CA PHE A 118 2.21 -4.84 1.80
C PHE A 118 1.40 -3.56 1.96
N LYS A 119 0.40 -3.59 2.82
CA LYS A 119 -0.38 -2.39 3.20
C LYS A 119 -0.49 -2.33 4.71
N THR A 120 0.04 -1.28 5.30
CA THR A 120 -0.10 -1.02 6.73
C THR A 120 -1.46 -0.44 7.05
N THR A 121 -2.03 -0.85 8.18
CA THR A 121 -3.35 -0.39 8.62
C THR A 121 -3.50 -0.50 10.12
N GLU A 122 -4.34 0.34 10.71
CA GLU A 122 -4.79 0.24 12.11
C GLU A 122 -6.24 -0.29 12.18
N LYS A 123 -6.88 -0.54 11.02
CA LYS A 123 -8.26 -1.05 10.93
C LYS A 123 -8.34 -2.52 11.33
N ASP A 124 -9.55 -2.96 11.64
CA ASP A 124 -9.88 -4.35 11.84
C ASP A 124 -9.63 -5.16 10.55
N LEU A 125 -8.69 -6.11 10.61
CA LEU A 125 -8.27 -6.87 9.45
C LEU A 125 -9.38 -7.76 8.89
N ASP A 126 -10.30 -8.24 9.73
CA ASP A 126 -11.37 -9.15 9.31
C ASP A 126 -12.33 -8.50 8.30
N LYS A 127 -12.46 -7.17 8.38
CA LYS A 127 -13.32 -6.36 7.51
C LYS A 127 -12.61 -5.83 6.26
N LEU A 128 -11.31 -6.11 6.09
CA LEU A 128 -10.56 -5.63 4.95
C LEU A 128 -10.63 -6.61 3.79
N ASP A 129 -10.79 -6.03 2.62
CA ASP A 129 -10.64 -6.66 1.32
C ASP A 129 -9.74 -5.77 0.45
N TYR A 130 -9.32 -6.23 -0.73
CA TYR A 130 -8.54 -5.41 -1.63
C TYR A 130 -9.40 -4.32 -2.28
N TYR A 131 -8.75 -3.20 -2.59
CA TYR A 131 -9.36 -2.10 -3.33
C TYR A 131 -9.01 -2.19 -4.82
N PHE A 132 -9.79 -1.49 -5.64
CA PHE A 132 -9.59 -1.49 -7.10
C PHE A 132 -8.19 -1.01 -7.53
N ASP A 133 -7.61 -0.04 -6.85
CA ASP A 133 -6.25 0.43 -7.09
C ASP A 133 -5.18 -0.62 -6.77
N HIS A 134 -5.40 -1.50 -5.78
CA HIS A 134 -4.51 -2.62 -5.49
C HIS A 134 -4.49 -3.64 -6.64
N GLN A 135 -5.64 -3.97 -7.22
CA GLN A 135 -5.68 -4.90 -8.35
C GLN A 135 -5.00 -4.32 -9.59
N MET A 136 -5.14 -3.01 -9.85
CA MET A 136 -4.41 -2.33 -10.93
C MET A 136 -2.90 -2.34 -10.68
N GLN A 137 -2.46 -2.04 -9.46
CA GLN A 137 -1.06 -2.01 -9.07
C GLN A 137 -0.40 -3.38 -9.27
N LEU A 138 -1.00 -4.43 -8.70
CA LEU A 138 -0.46 -5.78 -8.78
C LEU A 138 -0.52 -6.36 -10.20
N ALA A 139 -1.56 -6.06 -10.96
CA ALA A 139 -1.63 -6.43 -12.37
C ALA A 139 -0.51 -5.77 -13.18
N ALA A 140 -0.23 -4.48 -12.94
CA ALA A 140 0.88 -3.78 -13.57
C ALA A 140 2.24 -4.36 -13.15
N TYR A 141 2.45 -4.67 -11.88
CA TYR A 141 3.68 -5.32 -11.40
C TYR A 141 3.89 -6.67 -12.06
N ARG A 142 2.87 -7.53 -12.06
CA ARG A 142 2.89 -8.86 -12.70
C ARG A 142 3.33 -8.79 -14.16
N GLN A 143 2.79 -7.86 -14.92
CA GLN A 143 3.17 -7.65 -16.31
C GLN A 143 4.57 -7.04 -16.46
N GLY A 144 4.93 -6.10 -15.61
CA GLY A 144 6.24 -5.46 -15.62
C GLY A 144 7.38 -6.44 -15.35
N PHE A 145 7.15 -7.45 -14.51
CA PHE A 145 8.10 -8.54 -14.24
C PHE A 145 8.04 -9.71 -15.24
N GLU A 146 7.20 -9.62 -16.28
CA GLU A 146 6.99 -10.71 -17.28
C GLU A 146 6.47 -12.02 -16.65
N MET A 147 5.62 -11.87 -15.65
CA MET A 147 5.01 -12.98 -14.92
C MET A 147 3.47 -12.98 -15.09
N PRO A 148 2.93 -13.08 -16.33
CA PRO A 148 1.51 -12.81 -16.58
C PRO A 148 0.54 -13.76 -15.88
N THR A 149 1.04 -14.88 -15.38
CA THR A 149 0.24 -15.88 -14.65
C THR A 149 0.56 -15.95 -13.16
N ALA A 150 1.40 -15.04 -12.64
CA ALA A 150 1.72 -15.03 -11.22
C ALA A 150 0.47 -14.71 -10.37
N ARG A 151 0.31 -15.43 -9.27
CA ARG A 151 -0.69 -15.12 -8.25
C ARG A 151 -0.33 -13.82 -7.57
N CYS A 152 -1.30 -12.98 -7.27
CA CYS A 152 -1.08 -11.67 -6.67
C CYS A 152 -1.89 -11.53 -5.38
N ALA A 153 -1.26 -10.97 -4.35
CA ALA A 153 -1.93 -10.76 -3.07
C ALA A 153 -1.53 -9.43 -2.42
N ILE A 154 -2.46 -8.89 -1.64
CA ILE A 154 -2.18 -7.86 -0.64
C ILE A 154 -2.00 -8.52 0.72
N VAL A 155 -0.98 -8.13 1.44
CA VAL A 155 -0.84 -8.47 2.86
C VAL A 155 -1.03 -7.23 3.70
N TYR A 156 -2.16 -7.18 4.38
CA TYR A 156 -2.44 -6.13 5.37
C TYR A 156 -1.70 -6.42 6.66
N VAL A 157 -1.00 -5.41 7.17
CA VAL A 157 -0.19 -5.49 8.39
C VAL A 157 -0.73 -4.51 9.42
N ASN A 158 -1.24 -5.02 10.54
CA ASN A 158 -1.58 -4.22 11.71
C ASN A 158 -0.49 -4.42 12.78
N ALA A 159 0.51 -3.54 12.77
CA ALA A 159 1.65 -3.64 13.67
C ALA A 159 1.27 -3.39 15.14
N LEU A 160 0.22 -2.60 15.42
CA LEU A 160 -0.26 -2.35 16.79
C LEU A 160 -0.89 -3.61 17.40
N GLN A 161 -1.57 -4.41 16.58
CA GLN A 161 -2.19 -5.67 17.02
C GLN A 161 -1.30 -6.89 16.80
N ASN A 162 -0.12 -6.71 16.19
CA ASN A 162 0.77 -7.80 15.78
C ASN A 162 0.08 -8.86 14.90
N LYS A 163 -0.74 -8.41 13.95
CA LYS A 163 -1.53 -9.26 13.05
C LYS A 163 -1.23 -8.95 11.59
N ALA A 164 -1.40 -9.97 10.75
CA ALA A 164 -1.41 -9.83 9.30
C ALA A 164 -2.57 -10.61 8.69
N LYS A 165 -3.10 -10.12 7.57
CA LYS A 165 -4.11 -10.81 6.75
C LYS A 165 -3.68 -10.77 5.30
N LEU A 166 -3.60 -11.92 4.67
CA LEU A 166 -3.38 -12.03 3.24
C LEU A 166 -4.73 -12.11 2.51
N VAL A 167 -4.85 -11.32 1.44
CA VAL A 167 -6.00 -11.34 0.53
C VAL A 167 -5.47 -11.51 -0.88
N GLU A 168 -5.73 -12.67 -1.49
CA GLU A 168 -5.36 -12.95 -2.88
C GLU A 168 -6.36 -12.28 -3.83
N ILE A 169 -5.85 -11.69 -4.90
CA ILE A 169 -6.69 -11.05 -5.93
C ILE A 169 -7.02 -12.07 -7.01
N PRO A 170 -8.31 -12.30 -7.32
CA PRO A 170 -8.75 -13.22 -8.36
C PRO A 170 -8.19 -12.85 -9.75
N GLU A 171 -7.97 -13.85 -10.60
CA GLU A 171 -7.42 -13.66 -11.95
C GLU A 171 -8.26 -12.72 -12.82
N ASP A 172 -9.59 -12.81 -12.72
CA ASP A 172 -10.49 -11.92 -13.49
C ASP A 172 -10.33 -10.45 -13.07
N ASP A 173 -10.13 -10.19 -11.77
CA ASP A 173 -9.92 -8.83 -11.27
C ASP A 173 -8.53 -8.30 -11.64
N LEU A 174 -7.51 -9.17 -11.66
CA LEU A 174 -6.19 -8.78 -12.18
C LEU A 174 -6.24 -8.47 -13.68
N ARG A 175 -7.03 -9.18 -14.46
CA ARG A 175 -7.24 -8.89 -15.88
C ARG A 175 -7.92 -7.53 -16.08
N ILE A 176 -8.99 -7.26 -15.32
CA ILE A 176 -9.67 -5.96 -15.35
C ILE A 176 -8.71 -4.85 -14.89
N GLY A 177 -7.94 -5.09 -13.82
CA GLY A 177 -6.92 -4.16 -13.32
C GLY A 177 -5.88 -3.81 -14.37
N TRP A 178 -5.40 -4.80 -15.13
CA TRP A 178 -4.46 -4.58 -16.23
C TRP A 178 -5.06 -3.73 -17.35
N ASP A 179 -6.28 -4.04 -17.77
CA ASP A 179 -6.98 -3.29 -18.84
C ASP A 179 -7.15 -1.82 -18.42
N CYS A 180 -7.59 -1.57 -17.19
CA CYS A 180 -7.71 -0.22 -16.65
C CYS A 180 -6.37 0.51 -16.54
N PHE A 181 -5.31 -0.19 -16.08
CA PHE A 181 -3.98 0.39 -16.02
C PHE A 181 -3.46 0.82 -17.39
N THR A 182 -3.65 0.00 -18.42
CA THR A 182 -3.21 0.33 -19.79
C THR A 182 -3.91 1.57 -20.33
N HIS A 183 -5.20 1.74 -20.08
CA HIS A 183 -5.94 2.94 -20.45
C HIS A 183 -5.46 4.18 -19.69
N LEU A 184 -5.19 4.07 -18.38
CA LEU A 184 -4.61 5.15 -17.60
C LEU A 184 -3.21 5.53 -18.05
N LEU A 185 -2.38 4.56 -18.41
CA LEU A 185 -1.05 4.80 -18.95
C LEU A 185 -1.13 5.51 -20.32
N ALA A 186 -2.04 5.08 -21.19
CA ALA A 186 -2.28 5.74 -22.48
C ALA A 186 -2.76 7.19 -22.30
N PHE A 187 -3.69 7.41 -21.37
CA PHE A 187 -4.14 8.76 -21.01
C PHE A 187 -2.99 9.63 -20.49
N TYR A 188 -2.18 9.08 -19.56
CA TYR A 188 -1.01 9.79 -19.02
C TYR A 188 -0.03 10.21 -20.10
N ARG A 189 0.28 9.30 -21.05
CA ARG A 189 1.17 9.57 -22.18
C ARG A 189 0.62 10.65 -23.10
N ALA A 190 -0.64 10.52 -23.49
CA ALA A 190 -1.30 11.52 -24.34
C ALA A 190 -1.31 12.91 -23.68
N LYS A 191 -1.65 12.98 -22.39
CA LYS A 191 -1.65 14.24 -21.62
C LYS A 191 -0.26 14.90 -21.55
N ASN A 192 0.80 14.11 -21.43
CA ASN A 192 2.17 14.60 -21.25
C ASN A 192 2.98 14.58 -22.56
N LYS A 193 2.38 14.25 -23.70
CA LYS A 193 3.01 14.20 -25.04
C LYS A 193 4.23 13.25 -25.08
N LEU A 194 4.12 12.07 -24.41
CA LEU A 194 5.13 11.02 -24.37
C LEU A 194 4.85 9.91 -25.36
#